data_dfc5fa93b1ffeca43df5d2ef067b6746
#
_entry.id   dfc5fa93b1ffeca43df5d2ef067b6746
#
_cell.length_a   1.000
_cell.length_b   1.000
_cell.length_c   1.000
_cell.angle_alpha   90.00
_cell.angle_beta   90.00
_cell.angle_gamma   90.00
#
_symmetry.space_group_name_H-M   'P 1'
#
loop_
_entity.id
_entity.type
_entity.pdbx_description
1 polymer ?
#
loop_
_entity_poly.entity_id
_entity_poly.type
_entity_poly.pdbx_seq_one_letter_code
_entity_poly.pdbx_strand_id
1 'polypeptide(L)'
;MGQKIHPIGFRLAVNKNWGSRWYANSKSFGDMLNEDLKVRDYLKKKLAHASVGRVVIERPAKDARITIHSARPGVVIGKKGEDIEVLKAELRKMLGVQMVHVNIEEIRKPEIDAQLIADSIAQQLEKRIMFRRAMKRAMQNAMRLGAQGIKIASSGRLNGIEIARNEWYREGRVPLHTLRADIDYGFGEAKTTYGVIGIKVWVYKGETVGKAEQPASVPGAAPEEAPPPKKARKAPAPAVKAEAPAVKTEGDAKPKTTTRTRKKPVADDAAKAATEAKADASTGETAKPATKAKTTVRRVTKKTGA
;
A
#
# COMPACT_ATOMS: atom_id res chain seq x y z
N MET A 1 -0.21 0.47 -33.83
CA MET A 1 -1.11 0.88 -32.73
C MET A 1 -0.69 2.25 -32.26
N GLY A 2 -1.66 3.19 -32.11
CA GLY A 2 -1.37 4.55 -31.68
C GLY A 2 -0.85 4.66 -30.25
N GLN A 3 -0.17 5.77 -29.96
CA GLN A 3 0.29 6.13 -28.63
C GLN A 3 -0.93 6.36 -27.71
N LYS A 4 -0.78 6.00 -26.43
CA LYS A 4 -1.81 6.23 -25.41
C LYS A 4 -1.32 7.26 -24.42
N ILE A 5 -2.17 8.22 -24.08
CA ILE A 5 -1.87 9.23 -23.07
C ILE A 5 -1.76 8.59 -21.68
N HIS A 6 -0.95 9.16 -20.82
CA HIS A 6 -0.82 8.70 -19.44
C HIS A 6 -2.13 8.93 -18.68
N PRO A 7 -2.75 7.91 -18.04
CA PRO A 7 -4.10 8.04 -17.49
C PRO A 7 -4.18 9.03 -16.32
N ILE A 8 -3.15 9.15 -15.51
CA ILE A 8 -3.08 10.15 -14.43
C ILE A 8 -2.87 11.55 -15.04
N GLY A 9 -1.96 11.69 -16.03
CA GLY A 9 -1.71 12.96 -16.71
C GLY A 9 -2.94 13.54 -17.38
N PHE A 10 -3.75 12.70 -18.01
CA PHE A 10 -5.02 13.09 -18.63
C PHE A 10 -6.04 13.66 -17.62
N ARG A 11 -5.97 13.22 -16.36
CA ARG A 11 -6.91 13.56 -15.27
C ARG A 11 -6.38 14.56 -14.27
N LEU A 12 -5.20 15.12 -14.49
CA LEU A 12 -4.65 16.17 -13.63
C LEU A 12 -5.58 17.38 -13.59
N ALA A 13 -5.70 17.99 -12.40
CA ALA A 13 -6.60 19.10 -12.08
C ALA A 13 -8.10 18.79 -12.20
N VAL A 14 -8.52 17.58 -12.59
CA VAL A 14 -9.92 17.17 -12.63
C VAL A 14 -10.25 16.29 -11.42
N ASN A 15 -9.59 15.13 -11.29
CA ASN A 15 -9.75 14.21 -10.18
C ASN A 15 -8.42 13.67 -9.64
N LYS A 16 -7.29 14.08 -10.21
CA LYS A 16 -5.95 13.74 -9.75
C LYS A 16 -5.15 15.02 -9.51
N ASN A 17 -4.34 15.00 -8.44
CA ASN A 17 -3.45 16.08 -8.07
C ASN A 17 -2.00 15.75 -8.42
N TRP A 18 -1.19 16.79 -8.51
CA TRP A 18 0.25 16.70 -8.73
C TRP A 18 0.95 16.04 -7.53
N GLY A 19 2.00 15.28 -7.82
CA GLY A 19 2.85 14.71 -6.77
C GLY A 19 3.84 15.73 -6.16
N SER A 20 4.17 16.82 -6.87
CA SER A 20 4.93 17.95 -6.34
C SER A 20 4.05 19.19 -6.38
N ARG A 21 3.94 19.90 -5.25
CA ARG A 21 3.05 21.06 -5.06
C ARG A 21 3.87 22.22 -4.55
N TRP A 22 4.50 22.95 -5.46
CA TRP A 22 5.30 24.12 -5.14
C TRP A 22 5.42 25.04 -6.35
N TYR A 23 5.85 26.28 -6.10
CA TYR A 23 6.11 27.28 -7.11
C TYR A 23 7.59 27.68 -7.06
N ALA A 24 8.21 27.88 -8.21
CA ALA A 24 9.58 28.37 -8.33
C ALA A 24 9.72 29.29 -9.54
N ASN A 25 10.70 30.21 -9.45
CA ASN A 25 11.06 31.04 -10.57
C ASN A 25 11.73 30.21 -11.69
N SER A 26 11.67 30.70 -12.90
CA SER A 26 12.23 30.02 -14.08
C SER A 26 13.70 29.62 -13.92
N LYS A 27 14.50 30.40 -13.17
CA LYS A 27 15.93 30.12 -12.93
C LYS A 27 16.16 28.95 -11.97
N SER A 28 15.35 28.83 -10.93
CA SER A 28 15.50 27.81 -9.87
C SER A 28 14.64 26.54 -10.07
N PHE A 29 13.73 26.58 -11.04
CA PHE A 29 12.79 25.48 -11.29
C PHE A 29 13.50 24.15 -11.62
N GLY A 30 14.52 24.20 -12.49
CA GLY A 30 15.24 23.00 -12.92
C GLY A 30 15.98 22.31 -11.78
N ASP A 31 16.62 23.10 -10.92
CA ASP A 31 17.38 22.54 -9.77
C ASP A 31 16.44 21.91 -8.75
N MET A 32 15.35 22.62 -8.38
CA MET A 32 14.35 22.11 -7.46
C MET A 32 13.67 20.82 -7.99
N LEU A 33 13.40 20.75 -9.29
CA LEU A 33 12.83 19.56 -9.90
C LEU A 33 13.80 18.36 -9.85
N ASN A 34 15.09 18.60 -10.16
CA ASN A 34 16.12 17.56 -10.08
C ASN A 34 16.30 17.04 -8.64
N GLU A 35 16.22 17.90 -7.64
CA GLU A 35 16.24 17.52 -6.24
C GLU A 35 15.04 16.64 -5.89
N ASP A 36 13.83 17.03 -6.30
CA ASP A 36 12.62 16.23 -6.07
C ASP A 36 12.71 14.84 -6.71
N LEU A 37 13.24 14.73 -7.92
CA LEU A 37 13.46 13.45 -8.59
C LEU A 37 14.43 12.57 -7.81
N LYS A 38 15.57 13.13 -7.38
CA LYS A 38 16.57 12.44 -6.56
C LYS A 38 15.96 11.94 -5.24
N VAL A 39 15.15 12.76 -4.58
CA VAL A 39 14.44 12.40 -3.34
C VAL A 39 13.46 11.24 -3.57
N ARG A 40 12.68 11.29 -4.66
CA ARG A 40 11.75 10.21 -5.00
C ARG A 40 12.46 8.89 -5.26
N ASP A 41 13.54 8.91 -6.03
CA ASP A 41 14.34 7.71 -6.33
C ASP A 41 15.01 7.15 -5.08
N TYR A 42 15.53 8.02 -4.23
CA TYR A 42 16.11 7.64 -2.95
C TYR A 42 15.07 6.97 -2.04
N LEU A 43 13.90 7.60 -1.86
CA LEU A 43 12.81 7.06 -1.05
C LEU A 43 12.30 5.71 -1.59
N LYS A 44 12.15 5.60 -2.91
CA LYS A 44 11.73 4.35 -3.55
C LYS A 44 12.73 3.20 -3.31
N LYS A 45 14.03 3.50 -3.35
CA LYS A 45 15.08 2.50 -3.08
C LYS A 45 15.18 2.13 -1.60
N LYS A 46 15.24 3.12 -0.71
CA LYS A 46 15.40 2.89 0.74
C LYS A 46 14.18 2.23 1.36
N LEU A 47 12.99 2.62 0.94
CA LEU A 47 11.72 2.14 1.48
C LEU A 47 11.04 1.06 0.62
N ALA A 48 11.78 0.33 -0.21
CA ALA A 48 11.24 -0.72 -1.06
C ALA A 48 10.46 -1.81 -0.28
N HIS A 49 10.91 -2.12 0.94
CA HIS A 49 10.27 -3.09 1.84
C HIS A 49 9.03 -2.55 2.58
N ALA A 50 8.87 -1.22 2.63
CA ALA A 50 7.73 -0.56 3.26
C ALA A 50 6.53 -0.41 2.33
N SER A 51 6.64 -0.79 1.05
CA SER A 51 5.57 -0.71 0.04
C SER A 51 5.01 0.72 -0.07
N VAL A 52 5.82 1.62 -0.60
CA VAL A 52 5.46 3.03 -0.81
C VAL A 52 4.64 3.15 -2.10
N GLY A 53 3.41 3.63 -1.99
CA GLY A 53 2.54 3.86 -3.14
C GLY A 53 2.77 5.20 -3.81
N ARG A 54 2.83 6.28 -3.04
CA ARG A 54 2.96 7.65 -3.55
C ARG A 54 3.78 8.52 -2.60
N VAL A 55 4.54 9.45 -3.16
CA VAL A 55 5.27 10.49 -2.42
C VAL A 55 4.79 11.86 -2.90
N VAL A 56 4.30 12.69 -1.99
CA VAL A 56 3.89 14.08 -2.25
C VAL A 56 4.93 15.00 -1.63
N ILE A 57 5.41 15.98 -2.40
CA ILE A 57 6.42 16.93 -1.97
C ILE A 57 5.82 18.33 -2.06
N GLU A 58 5.83 19.05 -0.95
CA GLU A 58 5.41 20.44 -0.84
C GLU A 58 6.60 21.26 -0.34
N ARG A 59 6.81 22.43 -0.94
CA ARG A 59 7.89 23.34 -0.55
C ARG A 59 7.31 24.71 -0.19
N PRO A 60 6.82 24.87 1.06
CA PRO A 60 6.42 26.20 1.53
C PRO A 60 7.67 26.99 1.88
N ALA A 61 7.99 28.02 1.07
CA ALA A 61 9.11 28.95 1.25
C ALA A 61 10.48 28.25 1.50
N LYS A 62 10.93 28.23 2.77
CA LYS A 62 12.25 27.69 3.17
C LYS A 62 12.22 26.26 3.69
N ASP A 63 11.04 25.68 3.82
CA ASP A 63 10.83 24.35 4.38
C ASP A 63 10.42 23.37 3.28
N ALA A 64 10.62 22.07 3.54
CA ALA A 64 10.09 21.02 2.71
C ALA A 64 9.20 20.09 3.53
N ARG A 65 8.00 19.79 3.02
CA ARG A 65 7.10 18.82 3.59
C ARG A 65 6.96 17.65 2.62
N ILE A 66 7.33 16.46 3.08
CA ILE A 66 7.31 15.24 2.30
C ILE A 66 6.29 14.30 2.93
N THR A 67 5.18 14.03 2.23
CA THR A 67 4.17 13.08 2.67
C THR A 67 4.36 11.77 1.93
N ILE A 68 4.61 10.70 2.68
CA ILE A 68 4.86 9.35 2.17
C ILE A 68 3.62 8.51 2.45
N HIS A 69 2.94 8.08 1.38
CA HIS A 69 1.84 7.13 1.49
C HIS A 69 2.39 5.71 1.41
N SER A 70 2.27 4.96 2.50
CA SER A 70 2.81 3.59 2.63
C SER A 70 1.73 2.61 3.10
N ALA A 71 1.85 1.36 2.66
CA ALA A 71 1.01 0.27 3.17
C ALA A 71 1.47 -0.23 4.55
N ARG A 72 2.72 0.06 4.93
CA ARG A 72 3.32 -0.41 6.19
C ARG A 72 4.02 0.75 6.91
N PRO A 73 3.26 1.67 7.50
CA PRO A 73 3.82 2.86 8.14
C PRO A 73 4.79 2.54 9.28
N GLY A 74 4.54 1.48 10.05
CA GLY A 74 5.41 1.05 11.13
C GLY A 74 6.85 0.72 10.71
N VAL A 75 7.03 0.23 9.48
CA VAL A 75 8.36 -0.07 8.92
C VAL A 75 9.12 1.21 8.56
N VAL A 76 8.40 2.26 8.15
CA VAL A 76 9.00 3.57 7.82
C VAL A 76 9.39 4.33 9.08
N ILE A 77 8.59 4.22 10.14
CA ILE A 77 8.84 4.89 11.42
C ILE A 77 10.02 4.27 12.13
N GLY A 78 10.14 2.94 12.05
CA GLY A 78 11.19 2.18 12.70
C GLY A 78 11.01 2.04 14.21
N LYS A 79 12.01 1.48 14.87
CA LYS A 79 12.02 1.32 16.31
C LYS A 79 12.17 2.68 16.98
N LYS A 80 11.23 3.06 17.84
CA LYS A 80 11.23 4.34 18.59
C LYS A 80 11.34 5.60 17.73
N GLY A 81 11.17 5.50 16.41
CA GLY A 81 11.28 6.66 15.50
C GLY A 81 12.69 6.98 15.03
N GLU A 82 13.69 6.15 15.31
CA GLU A 82 15.08 6.38 14.89
C GLU A 82 15.22 6.43 13.37
N ASP A 83 14.55 5.52 12.65
CA ASP A 83 14.63 5.45 11.18
C ASP A 83 14.06 6.71 10.49
N ILE A 84 13.00 7.29 11.04
CA ILE A 84 12.43 8.54 10.50
C ILE A 84 13.34 9.74 10.75
N GLU A 85 14.08 9.76 11.87
CA GLU A 85 15.02 10.84 12.14
C GLU A 85 16.25 10.78 11.25
N VAL A 86 16.78 9.59 11.02
CA VAL A 86 17.84 9.35 10.03
C VAL A 86 17.36 9.76 8.64
N LEU A 87 16.15 9.37 8.27
CA LEU A 87 15.55 9.74 6.98
C LEU A 87 15.44 11.26 6.83
N LYS A 88 14.96 11.99 7.85
CA LYS A 88 14.90 13.46 7.84
C LYS A 88 16.27 14.10 7.66
N ALA A 89 17.30 13.56 8.34
CA ALA A 89 18.66 14.08 8.24
C ALA A 89 19.24 13.92 6.82
N GLU A 90 19.01 12.77 6.19
CA GLU A 90 19.45 12.49 4.81
C GLU A 90 18.69 13.34 3.79
N LEU A 91 17.38 13.48 3.93
CA LEU A 91 16.55 14.33 3.08
C LEU A 91 16.94 15.79 3.19
N ARG A 92 17.28 16.28 4.39
CA ARG A 92 17.79 17.64 4.60
C ARG A 92 19.09 17.88 3.83
N LYS A 93 19.99 16.91 3.81
CA LYS A 93 21.24 17.00 3.02
C LYS A 93 20.99 17.02 1.52
N MET A 94 20.00 16.26 1.02
CA MET A 94 19.69 16.20 -0.42
C MET A 94 18.99 17.46 -0.93
N LEU A 95 18.10 18.05 -0.12
CA LEU A 95 17.31 19.21 -0.49
C LEU A 95 17.99 20.54 -0.17
N GLY A 96 19.08 20.56 0.62
CA GLY A 96 19.74 21.78 1.04
C GLY A 96 18.89 22.74 1.88
N VAL A 97 17.74 22.28 2.42
CA VAL A 97 16.75 23.09 3.16
C VAL A 97 17.01 22.99 4.65
N GLN A 98 16.68 24.05 5.41
CA GLN A 98 16.89 24.08 6.85
C GLN A 98 15.99 23.11 7.61
N MET A 99 14.70 23.03 7.23
CA MET A 99 13.71 22.17 7.90
C MET A 99 13.05 21.21 6.90
N VAL A 100 13.01 19.93 7.24
CA VAL A 100 12.30 18.91 6.48
C VAL A 100 11.31 18.21 7.39
N HIS A 101 10.04 18.32 7.05
CA HIS A 101 8.95 17.63 7.72
C HIS A 101 8.58 16.37 6.93
N VAL A 102 8.70 15.20 7.55
CA VAL A 102 8.27 13.94 6.97
C VAL A 102 6.97 13.52 7.64
N ASN A 103 5.91 13.44 6.85
CA ASN A 103 4.61 12.92 7.25
C ASN A 103 4.41 11.54 6.62
N ILE A 104 3.83 10.60 7.37
CA ILE A 104 3.57 9.23 6.91
C ILE A 104 2.07 9.00 6.98
N GLU A 105 1.49 8.66 5.83
CA GLU A 105 0.08 8.34 5.71
C GLU A 105 -0.11 6.86 5.34
N GLU A 106 -1.02 6.20 6.04
CA GLU A 106 -1.33 4.81 5.79
C GLU A 106 -2.27 4.64 4.61
N ILE A 107 -1.93 3.72 3.72
CA ILE A 107 -2.81 3.25 2.65
C ILE A 107 -3.66 2.10 3.20
N ARG A 108 -4.93 2.38 3.56
CA ARG A 108 -5.84 1.40 4.17
C ARG A 108 -6.11 0.18 3.29
N LYS A 109 -6.13 0.35 1.96
CA LYS A 109 -6.40 -0.73 0.99
C LYS A 109 -5.27 -0.82 -0.04
N PRO A 110 -4.12 -1.44 0.31
CA PRO A 110 -2.96 -1.51 -0.58
C PRO A 110 -3.22 -2.33 -1.85
N GLU A 111 -4.16 -3.26 -1.81
CA GLU A 111 -4.52 -4.11 -2.95
C GLU A 111 -5.40 -3.40 -4.00
N ILE A 112 -5.80 -2.13 -3.77
CA ILE A 112 -6.49 -1.27 -4.74
C ILE A 112 -5.56 -0.18 -5.31
N ASP A 113 -4.40 0.02 -4.71
CA ASP A 113 -3.39 0.97 -5.21
C ASP A 113 -2.62 0.34 -6.36
N ALA A 114 -2.67 1.00 -7.55
CA ALA A 114 -2.08 0.44 -8.76
C ALA A 114 -0.56 0.27 -8.68
N GLN A 115 0.14 1.18 -7.99
CA GLN A 115 1.60 1.09 -7.84
C GLN A 115 1.98 -0.08 -6.94
N LEU A 116 1.29 -0.28 -5.82
CA LEU A 116 1.55 -1.37 -4.90
C LEU A 116 1.24 -2.74 -5.52
N ILE A 117 0.20 -2.82 -6.36
CA ILE A 117 -0.10 -4.03 -7.13
C ILE A 117 1.04 -4.33 -8.10
N ALA A 118 1.53 -3.31 -8.84
CA ALA A 118 2.62 -3.49 -9.80
C ALA A 118 3.89 -3.99 -9.10
N ASP A 119 4.27 -3.38 -7.98
CA ASP A 119 5.44 -3.75 -7.19
C ASP A 119 5.29 -5.16 -6.56
N SER A 120 4.09 -5.53 -6.11
CA SER A 120 3.80 -6.87 -5.59
C SER A 120 3.94 -7.95 -6.68
N ILE A 121 3.45 -7.68 -7.89
CA ILE A 121 3.62 -8.60 -9.02
C ILE A 121 5.10 -8.69 -9.41
N ALA A 122 5.83 -7.57 -9.44
CA ALA A 122 7.26 -7.54 -9.75
C ALA A 122 8.05 -8.44 -8.79
N GLN A 123 7.84 -8.30 -7.49
CA GLN A 123 8.47 -9.15 -6.47
C GLN A 123 8.13 -10.64 -6.62
N GLN A 124 6.90 -10.98 -7.04
CA GLN A 124 6.51 -12.36 -7.29
C GLN A 124 7.21 -12.93 -8.53
N LEU A 125 7.39 -12.13 -9.59
CA LEU A 125 8.11 -12.56 -10.80
C LEU A 125 9.61 -12.74 -10.53
N GLU A 126 10.23 -11.90 -9.72
CA GLU A 126 11.62 -12.05 -9.26
C GLU A 126 11.81 -13.37 -8.48
N LYS A 127 10.81 -13.76 -7.72
CA LYS A 127 10.75 -15.07 -7.02
C LYS A 127 10.38 -16.24 -7.93
N ARG A 128 10.39 -16.05 -9.26
CA ARG A 128 10.09 -17.06 -10.28
C ARG A 128 8.69 -17.67 -10.17
N ILE A 129 7.72 -16.94 -9.64
CA ILE A 129 6.31 -17.36 -9.66
C ILE A 129 5.76 -17.20 -11.09
N MET A 130 4.93 -18.15 -11.53
CA MET A 130 4.26 -18.10 -12.83
C MET A 130 3.49 -16.80 -13.01
N PHE A 131 3.80 -16.01 -14.05
CA PHE A 131 3.22 -14.70 -14.28
C PHE A 131 1.68 -14.72 -14.38
N ARG A 132 1.10 -15.77 -15.00
CA ARG A 132 -0.37 -15.93 -15.09
C ARG A 132 -1.01 -16.04 -13.73
N ARG A 133 -0.39 -16.79 -12.81
CA ARG A 133 -0.87 -16.95 -11.43
C ARG A 133 -0.76 -15.65 -10.65
N ALA A 134 0.37 -14.95 -10.76
CA ALA A 134 0.58 -13.66 -10.11
C ALA A 134 -0.45 -12.61 -10.54
N MET A 135 -0.64 -12.44 -11.86
CA MET A 135 -1.62 -11.49 -12.40
C MET A 135 -3.06 -11.84 -12.02
N LYS A 136 -3.48 -13.11 -12.16
CA LYS A 136 -4.85 -13.51 -11.80
C LYS A 136 -5.13 -13.32 -10.31
N ARG A 137 -4.19 -13.66 -9.43
CA ARG A 137 -4.33 -13.45 -7.99
C ARG A 137 -4.47 -11.97 -7.64
N ALA A 138 -3.65 -11.12 -8.24
CA ALA A 138 -3.72 -9.67 -8.02
C ALA A 138 -5.08 -9.10 -8.48
N MET A 139 -5.61 -9.54 -9.63
CA MET A 139 -6.93 -9.14 -10.11
C MET A 139 -8.04 -9.56 -9.16
N GLN A 140 -8.07 -10.82 -8.75
CA GLN A 140 -9.08 -11.33 -7.81
C GLN A 140 -9.07 -10.58 -6.49
N ASN A 141 -7.88 -10.27 -5.94
CA ASN A 141 -7.76 -9.51 -4.71
C ASN A 141 -8.32 -8.09 -4.88
N ALA A 142 -7.95 -7.39 -5.94
CA ALA A 142 -8.44 -6.04 -6.21
C ALA A 142 -9.97 -5.99 -6.38
N MET A 143 -10.55 -6.94 -7.13
CA MET A 143 -12.01 -7.02 -7.33
C MET A 143 -12.74 -7.33 -6.03
N ARG A 144 -12.21 -8.24 -5.21
CA ARG A 144 -12.77 -8.58 -3.89
C ARG A 144 -12.84 -7.40 -2.94
N LEU A 145 -11.86 -6.48 -2.99
CA LEU A 145 -11.79 -5.30 -2.14
C LEU A 145 -12.59 -4.10 -2.66
N GLY A 146 -13.25 -4.24 -3.80
CA GLY A 146 -14.20 -3.27 -4.32
C GLY A 146 -13.68 -2.41 -5.47
N ALA A 147 -12.61 -2.80 -6.17
CA ALA A 147 -12.28 -2.21 -7.46
C ALA A 147 -13.39 -2.55 -8.48
N GLN A 148 -13.83 -1.58 -9.25
CA GLN A 148 -14.85 -1.79 -10.30
C GLN A 148 -14.29 -2.40 -11.59
N GLY A 149 -12.97 -2.33 -11.73
CA GLY A 149 -12.26 -2.98 -12.82
C GLY A 149 -10.75 -2.82 -12.71
N ILE A 150 -10.06 -3.78 -13.27
CA ILE A 150 -8.60 -3.82 -13.30
C ILE A 150 -8.11 -4.34 -14.64
N LYS A 151 -7.00 -3.77 -15.11
CA LYS A 151 -6.24 -4.27 -16.25
C LYS A 151 -4.77 -4.36 -15.86
N ILE A 152 -4.16 -5.51 -16.10
CA ILE A 152 -2.73 -5.74 -15.85
C ILE A 152 -2.11 -6.17 -17.18
N ALA A 153 -0.98 -5.56 -17.53
CA ALA A 153 -0.18 -5.96 -18.69
C ALA A 153 1.26 -6.24 -18.25
N SER A 154 1.79 -7.36 -18.67
CA SER A 154 3.17 -7.77 -18.42
C SER A 154 3.87 -8.00 -19.75
N SER A 155 5.04 -7.40 -19.92
CA SER A 155 5.83 -7.45 -21.16
C SER A 155 7.28 -7.76 -20.89
N GLY A 156 7.88 -8.62 -21.71
CA GLY A 156 9.26 -9.06 -21.59
C GLY A 156 9.40 -10.55 -21.85
N ARG A 157 10.49 -11.14 -21.36
CA ARG A 157 10.77 -12.58 -21.44
C ARG A 157 10.02 -13.33 -20.33
N LEU A 158 8.71 -13.48 -20.52
CA LEU A 158 7.82 -14.12 -19.56
C LEU A 158 8.22 -15.59 -19.36
N ASN A 159 8.42 -16.02 -18.11
CA ASN A 159 8.92 -17.36 -17.74
C ASN A 159 10.28 -17.75 -18.37
N GLY A 160 11.10 -16.78 -18.74
CA GLY A 160 12.41 -17.05 -19.34
C GLY A 160 12.40 -17.44 -20.83
N ILE A 161 11.28 -17.25 -21.52
CA ILE A 161 11.16 -17.49 -22.97
C ILE A 161 12.14 -16.56 -23.69
N GLU A 162 12.80 -17.05 -24.74
CA GLU A 162 13.78 -16.28 -25.50
C GLU A 162 13.17 -15.06 -26.20
N ILE A 163 12.00 -15.24 -26.83
CA ILE A 163 11.28 -14.17 -27.51
C ILE A 163 10.36 -13.45 -26.53
N ALA A 164 10.54 -12.14 -26.40
CA ALA A 164 9.70 -11.30 -25.56
C ALA A 164 8.23 -11.31 -26.02
N ARG A 165 7.34 -11.42 -25.05
CA ARG A 165 5.89 -11.39 -25.27
C ARG A 165 5.23 -10.33 -24.41
N ASN A 166 4.04 -9.89 -24.83
CA ASN A 166 3.19 -9.02 -24.06
C ASN A 166 1.86 -9.74 -23.82
N GLU A 167 1.59 -10.05 -22.55
CA GLU A 167 0.33 -10.63 -22.13
C GLU A 167 -0.40 -9.68 -21.18
N TRP A 168 -1.71 -9.58 -21.34
CA TRP A 168 -2.54 -8.74 -20.50
C TRP A 168 -3.84 -9.43 -20.14
N TYR A 169 -4.34 -9.12 -18.96
CA TYR A 169 -5.63 -9.56 -18.44
C TYR A 169 -6.44 -8.36 -18.01
N ARG A 170 -7.74 -8.43 -18.18
CA ARG A 170 -8.70 -7.39 -17.76
C ARG A 170 -9.91 -8.06 -17.12
N GLU A 171 -10.38 -7.48 -16.03
CA GLU A 171 -11.60 -7.86 -15.34
C GLU A 171 -12.38 -6.59 -15.00
N GLY A 172 -13.71 -6.62 -15.18
CA GLY A 172 -14.57 -5.46 -15.00
C GLY A 172 -14.42 -4.38 -16.08
N ARG A 173 -14.81 -3.14 -15.72
CA ARG A 173 -14.75 -1.97 -16.61
C ARG A 173 -13.49 -1.16 -16.36
N VAL A 174 -12.81 -0.74 -17.40
CA VAL A 174 -11.68 0.20 -17.32
C VAL A 174 -11.86 1.27 -18.41
N PRO A 175 -12.69 2.31 -18.14
CA PRO A 175 -13.03 3.32 -19.14
C PRO A 175 -11.93 4.38 -19.24
N LEU A 176 -10.88 4.11 -20.02
CA LEU A 176 -9.71 5.01 -20.15
C LEU A 176 -10.04 6.36 -20.78
N HIS A 177 -11.07 6.43 -21.63
CA HIS A 177 -11.47 7.66 -22.31
C HIS A 177 -12.40 8.55 -21.47
N THR A 178 -13.00 8.04 -20.43
CA THR A 178 -13.92 8.80 -19.55
C THR A 178 -13.11 9.64 -18.57
N LEU A 179 -13.22 10.96 -18.67
CA LEU A 179 -12.45 11.90 -17.84
C LEU A 179 -12.84 11.82 -16.34
N ARG A 180 -14.14 11.68 -16.06
CA ARG A 180 -14.68 11.58 -14.69
C ARG A 180 -14.36 10.27 -13.97
N ALA A 181 -13.85 9.26 -14.70
CA ALA A 181 -13.48 7.98 -14.12
C ALA A 181 -12.21 8.11 -13.27
N ASP A 182 -12.25 7.66 -12.01
CA ASP A 182 -11.07 7.59 -11.15
C ASP A 182 -10.25 6.34 -11.50
N ILE A 183 -9.22 6.55 -12.30
CA ILE A 183 -8.31 5.51 -12.72
C ILE A 183 -6.95 5.76 -12.10
N ASP A 184 -6.49 4.76 -11.36
CA ASP A 184 -5.15 4.72 -10.83
C ASP A 184 -4.24 3.93 -11.76
N TYR A 185 -2.97 4.36 -11.87
CA TYR A 185 -1.99 3.75 -12.75
C TYR A 185 -0.69 3.49 -12.01
N GLY A 186 -0.17 2.27 -12.14
CA GLY A 186 1.10 1.86 -11.58
C GLY A 186 2.00 1.22 -12.63
N PHE A 187 3.29 1.47 -12.50
CA PHE A 187 4.34 0.87 -13.31
C PHE A 187 5.38 0.25 -12.40
N GLY A 188 5.72 -1.02 -12.67
CA GLY A 188 6.74 -1.77 -11.96
C GLY A 188 7.67 -2.49 -12.91
N GLU A 189 8.89 -2.71 -12.49
CA GLU A 189 9.91 -3.48 -13.21
C GLU A 189 10.35 -4.65 -12.35
N ALA A 190 10.27 -5.86 -12.90
CA ALA A 190 10.80 -7.06 -12.28
C ALA A 190 12.16 -7.40 -12.91
N LYS A 191 13.22 -7.38 -12.11
CA LYS A 191 14.57 -7.72 -12.54
C LYS A 191 14.77 -9.22 -12.39
N THR A 192 14.63 -9.95 -13.50
CA THR A 192 14.83 -11.40 -13.52
C THR A 192 16.21 -11.76 -14.07
N THR A 193 16.61 -13.01 -13.86
CA THR A 193 17.89 -13.54 -14.43
C THR A 193 17.93 -13.50 -15.96
N TYR A 194 16.76 -13.47 -16.61
CA TYR A 194 16.61 -13.44 -18.07
C TYR A 194 16.44 -12.04 -18.66
N GLY A 195 16.39 -11.02 -17.80
CA GLY A 195 16.16 -9.63 -18.20
C GLY A 195 15.06 -8.95 -17.38
N VAL A 196 14.68 -7.74 -17.79
CA VAL A 196 13.67 -6.93 -17.13
C VAL A 196 12.29 -7.21 -17.72
N ILE A 197 11.29 -7.43 -16.84
CA ILE A 197 9.89 -7.56 -17.22
C ILE A 197 9.18 -6.30 -16.76
N GLY A 198 8.58 -5.56 -17.69
CA GLY A 198 7.75 -4.38 -17.39
C GLY A 198 6.33 -4.77 -17.05
N ILE A 199 5.78 -4.20 -15.99
CA ILE A 199 4.43 -4.44 -15.52
C ILE A 199 3.68 -3.11 -15.50
N LYS A 200 2.51 -3.06 -16.13
CA LYS A 200 1.61 -1.91 -16.13
C LYS A 200 0.27 -2.30 -15.56
N VAL A 201 -0.21 -1.54 -14.59
CA VAL A 201 -1.47 -1.80 -13.89
C VAL A 201 -2.38 -0.58 -14.00
N TRP A 202 -3.63 -0.80 -14.35
CA TRP A 202 -4.70 0.19 -14.34
C TRP A 202 -5.79 -0.31 -13.40
N VAL A 203 -6.17 0.47 -12.41
CA VAL A 203 -7.25 0.16 -11.47
C VAL A 203 -8.32 1.22 -11.59
N TYR A 204 -9.53 0.79 -11.87
CA TYR A 204 -10.70 1.66 -11.89
C TYR A 204 -11.42 1.59 -10.54
N LYS A 205 -11.45 2.72 -9.81
CA LYS A 205 -12.03 2.83 -8.47
C LYS A 205 -13.48 3.28 -8.48
N GLY A 206 -13.97 3.82 -9.61
CA GLY A 206 -15.32 4.35 -9.76
C GLY A 206 -15.33 5.71 -10.43
N GLU A 207 -16.49 6.37 -10.45
CA GLU A 207 -16.64 7.71 -10.98
C GLU A 207 -16.68 8.73 -9.83
N THR A 208 -15.90 9.78 -9.94
CA THR A 208 -15.97 10.92 -9.01
C THR A 208 -16.84 11.99 -9.65
N VAL A 209 -18.11 12.01 -9.25
CA VAL A 209 -19.01 13.09 -9.64
C VAL A 209 -18.93 14.17 -8.56
N GLY A 210 -18.32 15.31 -8.89
CA GLY A 210 -18.39 16.53 -8.10
C GLY A 210 -17.58 16.57 -6.77
N LYS A 211 -16.73 15.58 -6.46
CA LYS A 211 -15.74 15.71 -5.41
C LYS A 211 -14.38 16.08 -6.03
N ALA A 212 -14.21 17.36 -6.37
CA ALA A 212 -12.88 17.94 -6.25
C ALA A 212 -12.42 17.67 -4.82
N GLU A 213 -11.28 16.98 -4.63
CA GLU A 213 -10.61 16.94 -3.33
C GLU A 213 -10.50 18.40 -2.88
N GLN A 214 -11.28 18.78 -1.89
CA GLN A 214 -11.02 20.03 -1.19
C GLN A 214 -9.54 19.98 -0.79
N PRO A 215 -8.76 21.02 -1.11
CA PRO A 215 -7.40 21.06 -0.65
C PRO A 215 -7.44 20.81 0.85
N ALA A 216 -6.69 19.81 1.31
CA ALA A 216 -6.62 19.46 2.72
C ALA A 216 -6.45 20.77 3.50
N SER A 217 -7.45 21.12 4.28
CA SER A 217 -7.45 22.27 5.16
C SER A 217 -6.14 22.23 5.92
N VAL A 218 -5.37 23.29 5.79
CA VAL A 218 -4.12 23.51 6.51
C VAL A 218 -4.39 23.20 7.98
N PRO A 219 -3.70 22.23 8.63
CA PRO A 219 -3.91 22.00 10.06
C PRO A 219 -3.31 23.19 10.81
N GLY A 220 -4.15 24.13 11.20
CA GLY A 220 -3.73 25.35 11.88
C GLY A 220 -4.79 26.46 11.95
N ALA A 221 -5.84 26.37 11.16
CA ALA A 221 -7.01 27.25 11.39
C ALA A 221 -7.97 26.51 12.34
N ALA A 222 -7.95 26.91 13.60
CA ALA A 222 -8.99 26.53 14.54
C ALA A 222 -10.35 26.87 13.91
N PRO A 223 -11.35 25.98 13.97
CA PRO A 223 -12.69 26.33 13.52
C PRO A 223 -13.19 27.46 14.44
N GLU A 224 -13.40 28.63 13.85
CA GLU A 224 -14.12 29.70 14.49
C GLU A 224 -15.49 29.14 14.87
N GLU A 225 -15.71 29.02 16.15
CA GLU A 225 -16.93 28.49 16.77
C GLU A 225 -18.11 29.32 16.27
N ALA A 226 -18.94 28.75 15.43
CA ALA A 226 -20.22 29.35 15.07
C ALA A 226 -21.03 29.55 16.34
N PRO A 227 -21.62 30.75 16.57
CA PRO A 227 -22.38 31.01 17.77
C PRO A 227 -23.57 30.03 17.89
N PRO A 228 -23.86 29.52 19.09
CA PRO A 228 -24.91 28.53 19.29
C PRO A 228 -26.28 29.06 18.86
N PRO A 229 -27.12 28.24 18.20
CA PRO A 229 -28.46 28.70 17.80
C PRO A 229 -29.28 29.06 19.04
N LYS A 230 -29.75 30.34 19.07
CA LYS A 230 -30.65 30.84 20.09
C LYS A 230 -31.88 29.95 20.18
N LYS A 231 -32.07 29.29 21.35
CA LYS A 231 -33.26 28.51 21.67
C LYS A 231 -34.50 29.39 21.52
N ALA A 232 -35.38 29.06 20.59
CA ALA A 232 -36.68 29.65 20.45
C ALA A 232 -37.51 29.42 21.74
N ARG A 233 -37.92 30.51 22.35
CA ARG A 233 -38.85 30.52 23.49
C ARG A 233 -40.17 29.88 23.04
N LYS A 234 -40.53 28.74 23.66
CA LYS A 234 -41.89 28.18 23.59
C LYS A 234 -42.87 29.10 24.27
N ALA A 235 -43.87 29.53 23.53
CA ALA A 235 -45.05 30.22 24.07
C ALA A 235 -45.92 29.22 24.87
N PRO A 236 -46.60 29.66 25.95
CA PRO A 236 -47.43 28.78 26.77
C PRO A 236 -48.80 28.51 26.13
N ALA A 237 -49.20 27.24 26.11
CA ALA A 237 -50.52 26.80 25.69
C ALA A 237 -51.52 26.95 26.86
N PRO A 238 -52.81 27.27 26.59
CA PRO A 238 -53.82 27.49 27.63
C PRO A 238 -54.37 26.18 28.22
N ALA A 239 -54.63 26.25 29.49
CA ALA A 239 -55.26 25.21 30.29
C ALA A 239 -56.72 25.00 29.93
N VAL A 240 -57.18 23.77 29.78
CA VAL A 240 -58.59 23.38 29.91
C VAL A 240 -58.66 22.21 30.90
N LYS A 241 -59.56 22.44 31.86
CA LYS A 241 -59.94 21.60 32.99
C LYS A 241 -60.94 20.48 32.61
N ALA A 242 -60.95 19.52 33.53
CA ALA A 242 -62.06 18.61 33.89
C ALA A 242 -62.00 17.25 33.13
N GLU A 243 -62.30 16.10 33.66
CA GLU A 243 -62.81 15.58 34.90
C GLU A 243 -62.74 14.05 34.85
N ALA A 244 -62.48 13.38 35.95
CA ALA A 244 -62.51 11.92 36.07
C ALA A 244 -64.01 11.43 36.11
N PRO A 245 -64.36 10.14 35.93
CA PRO A 245 -64.13 9.20 37.02
C PRO A 245 -63.77 7.75 36.62
N ALA A 246 -63.40 7.04 37.67
CA ALA A 246 -63.01 5.68 37.80
C ALA A 246 -64.06 4.63 37.41
N VAL A 247 -63.62 3.44 36.97
CA VAL A 247 -64.25 2.17 37.37
C VAL A 247 -63.19 1.07 37.34
N LYS A 248 -63.14 0.29 38.41
CA LYS A 248 -62.36 -0.89 38.73
C LYS A 248 -62.86 -2.09 37.93
N THR A 249 -61.93 -3.07 37.70
CA THR A 249 -62.08 -4.50 38.00
C THR A 249 -60.82 -5.20 37.50
N GLU A 250 -59.99 -5.75 38.33
CA GLU A 250 -59.80 -7.13 38.81
C GLU A 250 -59.65 -8.19 37.72
N GLY A 251 -58.59 -8.97 37.88
CA GLY A 251 -58.43 -10.32 37.32
C GLY A 251 -57.05 -10.61 36.76
N ASP A 252 -56.09 -10.88 37.56
CA ASP A 252 -55.48 -12.20 37.89
C ASP A 252 -54.92 -13.01 36.71
N ALA A 253 -53.64 -13.28 36.78
CA ALA A 253 -52.94 -14.56 36.62
C ALA A 253 -51.54 -14.43 36.00
N LYS A 254 -50.56 -14.53 36.85
CA LYS A 254 -49.23 -15.12 36.50
C LYS A 254 -49.40 -16.59 36.22
N PRO A 255 -48.51 -17.24 35.40
CA PRO A 255 -47.33 -17.82 36.00
C PRO A 255 -46.04 -17.80 35.11
N LYS A 256 -44.97 -17.57 35.79
CA LYS A 256 -43.79 -18.39 36.08
C LYS A 256 -43.01 -19.06 34.91
N THR A 257 -41.78 -18.61 34.81
CA THR A 257 -40.49 -19.37 34.83
C THR A 257 -40.24 -20.43 33.78
N THR A 258 -39.11 -20.28 33.08
CA THR A 258 -37.99 -21.20 33.26
C THR A 258 -36.72 -20.68 32.61
N THR A 259 -35.79 -20.35 33.45
CA THR A 259 -34.32 -20.34 33.25
C THR A 259 -33.84 -21.71 32.79
N ARG A 260 -33.03 -21.74 31.76
CA ARG A 260 -32.19 -22.92 31.49
C ARG A 260 -30.74 -22.50 31.12
N THR A 261 -29.98 -22.39 32.20
CA THR A 261 -28.52 -22.54 32.25
C THR A 261 -28.13 -23.89 31.67
N ARG A 262 -27.16 -23.92 30.77
CA ARG A 262 -26.47 -25.15 30.45
C ARG A 262 -24.96 -24.97 30.60
N LYS A 263 -24.51 -25.62 31.67
CA LYS A 263 -23.14 -25.91 32.13
C LYS A 263 -22.26 -26.50 31.03
N LYS A 264 -20.99 -26.13 31.12
CA LYS A 264 -19.80 -26.90 30.66
C LYS A 264 -19.80 -28.27 31.32
N PRO A 265 -19.11 -29.26 30.72
CA PRO A 265 -18.30 -30.16 31.51
C PRO A 265 -16.80 -30.02 31.18
N VAL A 266 -16.08 -30.18 32.25
CA VAL A 266 -14.63 -30.25 32.41
C VAL A 266 -14.24 -31.75 32.34
N ALA A 267 -13.05 -31.99 31.80
CA ALA A 267 -12.00 -32.99 32.09
C ALA A 267 -12.45 -34.46 32.41
N ASP A 268 -11.82 -35.41 31.89
CA ASP A 268 -10.68 -36.14 32.45
C ASP A 268 -10.42 -37.43 31.66
N ASP A 269 -9.14 -37.66 31.55
CA ASP A 269 -8.38 -38.88 31.82
C ASP A 269 -8.20 -39.99 30.78
N ALA A 270 -6.94 -40.15 30.59
CA ALA A 270 -6.10 -41.35 30.79
C ALA A 270 -5.93 -42.34 29.62
N ALA A 271 -4.75 -42.33 29.10
CA ALA A 271 -3.66 -43.27 29.34
C ALA A 271 -3.64 -44.56 28.50
N LYS A 272 -2.39 -44.79 28.02
CA LYS A 272 -1.73 -46.08 27.75
C LYS A 272 -2.09 -46.87 26.48
N ALA A 273 -1.15 -47.14 25.61
CA ALA A 273 -0.05 -48.15 25.60
C ALA A 273 0.74 -47.97 24.30
N ALA A 274 2.01 -47.78 24.22
CA ALA A 274 3.16 -48.65 24.35
C ALA A 274 3.07 -49.99 23.61
N THR A 275 3.94 -50.13 22.62
CA THR A 275 4.72 -51.32 22.22
C THR A 275 5.53 -50.93 20.97
N GLU A 276 6.84 -50.77 21.04
CA GLU A 276 7.96 -51.69 20.95
C GLU A 276 7.99 -52.55 19.70
N ALA A 277 9.08 -52.33 18.93
CA ALA A 277 10.01 -53.28 18.35
C ALA A 277 11.00 -52.48 17.50
N LYS A 278 12.26 -52.25 17.89
CA LYS A 278 13.49 -53.10 17.89
C LYS A 278 13.58 -53.94 16.60
N ALA A 279 14.58 -53.88 15.83
CA ALA A 279 16.01 -54.12 15.87
C ALA A 279 16.44 -54.12 14.38
N ASP A 280 17.60 -53.98 13.83
CA ASP A 280 19.00 -54.19 14.19
C ASP A 280 19.83 -53.59 13.05
N ALA A 281 20.84 -52.89 13.34
CA ALA A 281 22.27 -53.17 13.26
C ALA A 281 22.83 -53.59 11.87
N SER A 282 23.78 -52.83 11.33
CA SER A 282 25.19 -53.16 11.24
C SER A 282 25.95 -52.24 10.27
N THR A 283 26.89 -51.51 10.77
CA THR A 283 28.37 -51.58 10.58
C THR A 283 28.92 -51.33 9.19
N GLY A 284 29.89 -50.39 9.18
CA GLY A 284 30.97 -50.27 8.19
C GLY A 284 31.31 -48.79 7.92
N GLU A 285 32.03 -48.09 8.72
CA GLU A 285 33.49 -47.84 8.79
C GLU A 285 34.16 -47.69 7.41
N THR A 286 34.68 -46.52 7.07
CA THR A 286 36.09 -46.08 7.11
C THR A 286 36.39 -44.91 6.16
N ALA A 287 37.11 -43.98 6.73
CA ALA A 287 38.26 -43.24 6.19
C ALA A 287 38.07 -42.06 5.22
N LYS A 288 38.42 -40.89 5.74
CA LYS A 288 39.10 -39.76 5.05
C LYS A 288 40.45 -40.20 4.47
N PRO A 289 41.05 -39.48 3.46
CA PRO A 289 41.73 -38.23 3.81
C PRO A 289 41.71 -37.12 2.72
N ALA A 290 42.14 -35.97 3.20
CA ALA A 290 42.39 -34.72 2.52
C ALA A 290 43.50 -34.78 1.43
N THR A 291 43.34 -33.96 0.41
CA THR A 291 44.53 -33.43 -0.32
C THR A 291 44.23 -32.02 -0.83
N LYS A 292 45.06 -31.09 -0.34
CA LYS A 292 45.24 -29.72 -0.79
C LYS A 292 45.94 -29.72 -2.16
N ALA A 293 45.45 -28.97 -3.12
CA ALA A 293 46.23 -28.59 -4.30
C ALA A 293 46.32 -27.06 -4.37
N LYS A 294 47.55 -26.58 -4.20
CA LYS A 294 47.99 -25.21 -4.48
C LYS A 294 48.01 -25.00 -6.00
N THR A 295 47.37 -23.97 -6.51
CA THR A 295 47.57 -23.52 -7.88
C THR A 295 48.32 -22.20 -7.88
N THR A 296 49.47 -22.25 -8.49
CA THR A 296 50.49 -21.23 -8.66
C THR A 296 50.03 -20.16 -9.66
N VAL A 297 50.11 -18.91 -9.26
CA VAL A 297 49.91 -17.74 -10.11
C VAL A 297 51.11 -17.54 -11.01
N ARG A 298 50.90 -17.57 -12.31
CA ARG A 298 51.91 -17.26 -13.34
C ARG A 298 51.73 -15.82 -13.80
N ARG A 299 52.66 -14.99 -13.38
CA ARG A 299 52.82 -13.56 -13.75
C ARG A 299 53.42 -13.47 -15.14
N VAL A 300 52.71 -12.91 -16.09
CA VAL A 300 53.27 -12.61 -17.43
C VAL A 300 53.66 -11.14 -17.44
N THR A 301 54.94 -10.92 -17.56
CA THR A 301 55.58 -9.61 -17.77
C THR A 301 55.47 -9.22 -19.25
N LYS A 302 54.94 -8.04 -19.52
CA LYS A 302 54.90 -7.39 -20.83
C LYS A 302 56.23 -6.68 -21.05
N LYS A 303 56.95 -7.08 -22.10
CA LYS A 303 58.19 -6.45 -22.58
C LYS A 303 57.81 -5.41 -23.63
N THR A 304 58.17 -4.19 -23.38
CA THR A 304 58.19 -3.06 -24.34
C THR A 304 59.44 -3.18 -25.21
N GLY A 305 59.30 -2.84 -26.47
CA GLY A 305 60.44 -2.72 -27.37
C GLY A 305 60.02 -2.14 -28.71
N ALA A 306 60.59 -0.94 -28.96
CA ALA A 306 60.83 -0.20 -30.23
C ALA A 306 59.60 0.27 -30.99
#